data_ab5bf734ef3a4555663c6939cf1f997f
#
_entry.id   ab5bf734ef3a4555663c6939cf1f997f
#
_cell.length_a   1.000
_cell.length_b   1.000
_cell.length_c   1.000
_cell.angle_alpha   90.00
_cell.angle_beta   90.00
_cell.angle_gamma   90.00
#
_symmetry.space_group_name_H-M   'P 1'
#
loop_
_entity.id
_entity.type
_entity.pdbx_description
1 polymer ?
#
loop_
_entity_poly.entity_id
_entity_poly.type
_entity_poly.pdbx_seq_one_letter_code
_entity_poly.pdbx_strand_id
1 'polypeptide(L)'
;LVVSREPTEKQGAAAISGMRVAVPGLLTTAYLLLRTYAGNSFEPVPMRFDTIIDAVSKGYVDAGLIIHEAQLTYRDHGLHAIFEPARAWHKDRGLPVPLGVVAVKRSLGDGLCGKLAAAFEASIEAARANPEAALAFATTHGRGLDKDILRTFIDQYVDDITTDMGNIGVEALTKLYEGAVNKGLLQTMPPLDLV
;
A
#
# COMPACT_ATOMS: atom_id res chain seq x y z
N LEU A 1 -4.47 4.49 -4.12
CA LEU A 1 -5.33 5.62 -4.51
C LEU A 1 -6.80 5.22 -4.51
N VAL A 2 -7.74 6.18 -4.47
CA VAL A 2 -9.18 5.94 -4.57
C VAL A 2 -9.65 6.34 -5.95
N VAL A 3 -10.42 5.46 -6.58
CA VAL A 3 -10.99 5.65 -7.93
C VAL A 3 -12.51 5.61 -7.90
N SER A 4 -13.13 6.29 -8.87
CA SER A 4 -14.58 6.25 -9.14
C SER A 4 -14.87 6.27 -10.64
N ARG A 5 -16.12 6.02 -11.03
CA ARG A 5 -16.56 6.12 -12.43
C ARG A 5 -16.58 7.56 -12.94
N GLU A 6 -16.95 8.48 -12.08
CA GLU A 6 -17.03 9.89 -12.43
C GLU A 6 -15.90 10.67 -11.78
N PRO A 7 -15.33 11.66 -12.43
CA PRO A 7 -14.41 12.60 -11.81
C PRO A 7 -15.12 13.43 -10.76
N THR A 8 -14.37 14.06 -9.87
CA THR A 8 -14.93 14.96 -8.85
C THR A 8 -14.14 16.26 -8.77
N GLU A 9 -14.83 17.36 -8.51
CA GLU A 9 -14.21 18.66 -8.20
C GLU A 9 -13.80 18.74 -6.71
N LYS A 10 -14.35 17.87 -5.85
CA LYS A 10 -13.99 17.83 -4.44
C LYS A 10 -12.55 17.35 -4.27
N GLN A 11 -11.84 17.93 -3.34
CA GLN A 11 -10.43 17.62 -3.08
C GLN A 11 -10.24 16.82 -1.79
N GLY A 12 -9.17 16.00 -1.79
CA GLY A 12 -8.78 15.22 -0.62
C GLY A 12 -9.88 14.26 -0.15
N ALA A 13 -9.99 14.09 1.15
CA ALA A 13 -10.95 13.18 1.76
C ALA A 13 -12.43 13.56 1.52
N ALA A 14 -12.72 14.83 1.21
CA ALA A 14 -14.07 15.27 0.88
C ALA A 14 -14.62 14.62 -0.40
N ALA A 15 -13.73 14.17 -1.28
CA ALA A 15 -14.09 13.48 -2.52
C ALA A 15 -14.90 12.20 -2.29
N ILE A 16 -14.72 11.53 -1.16
CA ILE A 16 -15.35 10.24 -0.85
C ILE A 16 -16.43 10.34 0.25
N SER A 17 -16.77 11.55 0.67
CA SER A 17 -17.75 11.74 1.76
C SER A 17 -19.14 11.22 1.36
N GLY A 18 -19.71 10.36 2.20
CA GLY A 18 -21.01 9.72 1.99
C GLY A 18 -21.01 8.54 1.02
N MET A 19 -19.85 8.20 0.43
CA MET A 19 -19.74 7.11 -0.55
C MET A 19 -19.60 5.74 0.12
N ARG A 20 -20.06 4.71 -0.55
CA ARG A 20 -19.69 3.31 -0.33
C ARG A 20 -18.38 3.03 -1.06
N VAL A 21 -17.32 2.80 -0.30
CA VAL A 21 -15.95 2.66 -0.84
C VAL A 21 -15.48 1.21 -0.66
N ALA A 22 -15.26 0.51 -1.76
CA ALA A 22 -14.60 -0.79 -1.73
C ALA A 22 -13.18 -0.67 -1.16
N VAL A 23 -12.81 -1.54 -0.21
CA VAL A 23 -11.50 -1.52 0.42
C VAL A 23 -10.86 -2.91 0.40
N PRO A 24 -9.53 -3.03 0.23
CA PRO A 24 -8.85 -4.32 0.07
C PRO A 24 -8.72 -5.13 1.36
N GLY A 25 -9.30 -4.64 2.43
CA GLY A 25 -9.31 -5.24 3.76
C GLY A 25 -9.14 -4.19 4.84
N LEU A 26 -9.79 -4.41 5.99
CA LEU A 26 -9.81 -3.46 7.11
C LEU A 26 -8.47 -3.40 7.88
N LEU A 27 -7.57 -4.38 7.68
CA LEU A 27 -6.26 -4.47 8.33
C LEU A 27 -5.11 -4.14 7.36
N THR A 28 -5.37 -3.40 6.28
CA THR A 28 -4.35 -2.96 5.34
C THR A 28 -3.85 -1.56 5.66
N THR A 29 -2.58 -1.27 5.38
CA THR A 29 -2.02 0.09 5.48
C THR A 29 -2.80 1.08 4.62
N ALA A 30 -3.22 0.66 3.43
CA ALA A 30 -4.04 1.49 2.54
C ALA A 30 -5.34 1.95 3.21
N TYR A 31 -6.05 1.04 3.88
CA TYR A 31 -7.26 1.38 4.63
C TYR A 31 -6.95 2.25 5.85
N LEU A 32 -5.92 1.92 6.63
CA LEU A 32 -5.49 2.72 7.77
C LEU A 32 -5.18 4.17 7.34
N LEU A 33 -4.45 4.33 6.26
CA LEU A 33 -4.09 5.64 5.72
C LEU A 33 -5.34 6.39 5.23
N LEU A 34 -6.25 5.71 4.52
CA LEU A 34 -7.52 6.30 4.10
C LEU A 34 -8.34 6.79 5.30
N ARG A 35 -8.46 5.97 6.35
CA ARG A 35 -9.16 6.31 7.60
C ARG A 35 -8.51 7.47 8.34
N THR A 36 -7.19 7.59 8.29
CA THR A 36 -6.46 8.70 8.91
C THR A 36 -6.88 10.04 8.32
N TYR A 37 -7.14 10.11 7.01
CA TYR A 37 -7.57 11.33 6.33
C TYR A 37 -9.08 11.52 6.30
N ALA A 38 -9.83 10.48 6.01
CA ALA A 38 -11.28 10.56 5.80
C ALA A 38 -12.12 10.25 7.05
N GLY A 39 -11.51 9.72 8.08
CA GLY A 39 -12.24 9.34 9.31
C GLY A 39 -13.39 8.39 9.01
N ASN A 40 -14.58 8.70 9.51
CA ASN A 40 -15.82 7.95 9.31
C ASN A 40 -16.74 8.57 8.23
N SER A 41 -16.19 9.41 7.35
CA SER A 41 -17.00 10.13 6.36
C SER A 41 -17.51 9.25 5.21
N PHE A 42 -17.11 7.99 5.12
CA PHE A 42 -17.50 7.04 4.08
C PHE A 42 -17.87 5.68 4.69
N GLU A 43 -18.59 4.86 3.93
CA GLU A 43 -18.92 3.48 4.29
C GLU A 43 -17.91 2.52 3.64
N PRO A 44 -17.06 1.81 4.41
CA PRO A 44 -16.13 0.84 3.85
C PRO A 44 -16.85 -0.46 3.48
N VAL A 45 -16.59 -0.97 2.28
CA VAL A 45 -17.08 -2.27 1.79
C VAL A 45 -15.87 -3.19 1.57
N PRO A 46 -15.52 -4.05 2.55
CA PRO A 46 -14.37 -4.94 2.41
C PRO A 46 -14.58 -5.97 1.30
N MET A 47 -13.59 -6.13 0.42
CA MET A 47 -13.58 -7.17 -0.61
C MET A 47 -12.16 -7.50 -1.04
N ARG A 48 -12.01 -8.55 -1.85
CA ARG A 48 -10.70 -8.90 -2.41
C ARG A 48 -10.21 -7.76 -3.30
N PHE A 49 -8.93 -7.40 -3.18
CA PHE A 49 -8.35 -6.26 -3.89
C PHE A 49 -8.45 -6.37 -5.43
N ASP A 50 -8.36 -7.59 -5.96
CA ASP A 50 -8.44 -7.88 -7.39
C ASP A 50 -9.87 -7.77 -7.98
N THR A 51 -10.89 -7.62 -7.14
CA THR A 51 -12.28 -7.42 -7.56
C THR A 51 -12.76 -5.97 -7.46
N ILE A 52 -11.95 -5.06 -6.90
CA ILE A 52 -12.37 -3.69 -6.60
C ILE A 52 -12.63 -2.89 -7.89
N ILE A 53 -11.74 -2.96 -8.88
CA ILE A 53 -11.94 -2.27 -10.18
C ILE A 53 -13.28 -2.68 -10.81
N ASP A 54 -13.54 -3.95 -10.87
CA ASP A 54 -14.78 -4.49 -11.41
C ASP A 54 -16.02 -4.00 -10.64
N ALA A 55 -15.93 -3.99 -9.30
CA ALA A 55 -17.05 -3.55 -8.46
C ALA A 55 -17.36 -2.07 -8.67
N VAL A 56 -16.35 -1.22 -8.83
CA VAL A 56 -16.52 0.21 -9.15
C VAL A 56 -17.08 0.37 -10.56
N SER A 57 -16.48 -0.27 -11.57
CA SER A 57 -16.91 -0.15 -12.98
C SER A 57 -18.36 -0.59 -13.19
N LYS A 58 -18.80 -1.66 -12.47
CA LYS A 58 -20.19 -2.16 -12.53
C LYS A 58 -21.16 -1.40 -11.63
N GLY A 59 -20.69 -0.44 -10.83
CA GLY A 59 -21.55 0.37 -9.94
C GLY A 59 -22.04 -0.34 -8.69
N TYR A 60 -21.40 -1.42 -8.28
CA TYR A 60 -21.74 -2.11 -7.02
C TYR A 60 -21.33 -1.30 -5.79
N VAL A 61 -20.36 -0.41 -5.96
CA VAL A 61 -19.89 0.60 -5.00
C VAL A 61 -19.66 1.93 -5.73
N ASP A 62 -19.58 3.02 -4.99
CA ASP A 62 -19.41 4.36 -5.58
C ASP A 62 -17.94 4.63 -5.93
N ALA A 63 -17.02 4.14 -5.08
CA ALA A 63 -15.59 4.30 -5.25
C ALA A 63 -14.82 3.06 -4.77
N GLY A 64 -13.54 2.97 -5.08
CA GLY A 64 -12.68 1.86 -4.67
C GLY A 64 -11.28 2.32 -4.27
N LEU A 65 -10.80 1.85 -3.13
CA LEU A 65 -9.41 1.98 -2.70
C LEU A 65 -8.58 0.89 -3.36
N ILE A 66 -7.86 1.22 -4.42
CA ILE A 66 -7.06 0.27 -5.18
C ILE A 66 -5.60 0.28 -4.71
N ILE A 67 -4.99 -0.89 -4.75
CA ILE A 67 -3.60 -1.18 -4.42
C ILE A 67 -2.98 -2.03 -5.54
N HIS A 68 -1.70 -2.35 -5.41
CA HIS A 68 -0.96 -3.16 -6.38
C HIS A 68 -1.02 -2.60 -7.80
N GLU A 69 -0.95 -3.47 -8.80
CA GLU A 69 -0.95 -3.13 -10.22
C GLU A 69 -2.19 -2.36 -10.71
N ALA A 70 -3.31 -2.50 -10.01
CA ALA A 70 -4.52 -1.75 -10.31
C ALA A 70 -4.30 -0.23 -10.34
N GLN A 71 -3.32 0.27 -9.60
CA GLN A 71 -2.94 1.69 -9.60
C GLN A 71 -2.34 2.16 -10.93
N LEU A 72 -1.86 1.26 -11.77
CA LEU A 72 -1.32 1.57 -13.09
C LEU A 72 -2.37 1.42 -14.20
N THR A 73 -3.37 0.56 -14.00
CA THR A 73 -4.31 0.13 -15.05
C THR A 73 -5.74 0.66 -14.90
N TYR A 74 -6.08 1.34 -13.81
CA TYR A 74 -7.47 1.80 -13.56
C TYR A 74 -8.06 2.68 -14.70
N ARG A 75 -7.21 3.43 -15.40
CA ARG A 75 -7.64 4.27 -16.52
C ARG A 75 -8.14 3.47 -17.72
N ASP A 76 -7.59 2.27 -17.93
CA ASP A 76 -8.01 1.36 -18.99
C ASP A 76 -9.44 0.85 -18.78
N HIS A 77 -9.92 0.95 -17.53
CA HIS A 77 -11.30 0.62 -17.13
C HIS A 77 -12.22 1.86 -17.10
N GLY A 78 -11.77 3.02 -17.63
CA GLY A 78 -12.56 4.25 -17.64
C GLY A 78 -12.77 4.87 -16.26
N LEU A 79 -11.91 4.53 -15.27
CA LEU A 79 -12.02 5.06 -13.93
C LEU A 79 -11.15 6.31 -13.74
N HIS A 80 -11.53 7.14 -12.78
CA HIS A 80 -10.89 8.40 -12.43
C HIS A 80 -10.33 8.35 -11.01
N ALA A 81 -9.09 8.79 -10.82
CA ALA A 81 -8.53 8.99 -9.48
C ALA A 81 -9.20 10.21 -8.83
N ILE A 82 -9.80 10.02 -7.65
CA ILE A 82 -10.51 11.08 -6.94
C ILE A 82 -9.87 11.44 -5.61
N PHE A 83 -9.07 10.56 -5.03
CA PHE A 83 -8.27 10.84 -3.84
C PHE A 83 -7.02 9.96 -3.77
N GLU A 84 -5.90 10.55 -3.41
CA GLU A 84 -4.61 9.88 -3.27
C GLU A 84 -4.09 10.01 -1.82
N PRO A 85 -4.45 9.09 -0.91
CA PRO A 85 -4.01 9.15 0.49
C PRO A 85 -2.48 9.15 0.65
N ALA A 86 -1.76 8.43 -0.21
CA ALA A 86 -0.30 8.39 -0.21
C ALA A 86 0.32 9.77 -0.54
N ARG A 87 -0.24 10.46 -1.52
CA ARG A 87 0.19 11.83 -1.87
C ARG A 87 -0.12 12.82 -0.75
N ALA A 88 -1.29 12.68 -0.11
CA ALA A 88 -1.65 13.50 1.06
C ALA A 88 -0.66 13.28 2.20
N TRP A 89 -0.31 12.02 2.49
CA TRP A 89 0.69 11.66 3.48
C TRP A 89 2.05 12.31 3.19
N HIS A 90 2.56 12.15 1.98
CA HIS A 90 3.85 12.73 1.60
C HIS A 90 3.85 14.25 1.71
N LYS A 91 2.77 14.90 1.27
CA LYS A 91 2.62 16.36 1.40
C LYS A 91 2.61 16.83 2.86
N ASP A 92 1.95 16.09 3.75
CA ASP A 92 1.78 16.49 5.15
C ASP A 92 3.01 16.14 6.01
N ARG A 93 3.73 15.08 5.68
CA ARG A 93 4.79 14.53 6.52
C ARG A 93 6.18 14.63 5.92
N GLY A 94 6.31 14.76 4.60
CA GLY A 94 7.58 14.65 3.89
C GLY A 94 8.23 13.26 3.96
N LEU A 95 7.48 12.26 4.42
CA LEU A 95 7.96 10.90 4.68
C LEU A 95 7.44 9.92 3.61
N PRO A 96 8.15 8.81 3.37
CA PRO A 96 7.64 7.71 2.55
C PRO A 96 6.41 7.08 3.21
N VAL A 97 5.56 6.45 2.41
CA VAL A 97 4.41 5.69 2.93
C VAL A 97 4.86 4.28 3.29
N PRO A 98 4.73 3.84 4.55
CA PRO A 98 5.00 2.45 4.92
C PRO A 98 3.92 1.55 4.33
N LEU A 99 4.16 0.95 3.16
CA LEU A 99 3.17 0.13 2.47
C LEU A 99 2.99 -1.24 3.12
N GLY A 100 4.08 -1.83 3.62
CA GLY A 100 4.10 -3.11 4.29
C GLY A 100 5.48 -3.37 4.88
N VAL A 101 5.55 -4.40 5.70
CA VAL A 101 6.81 -4.88 6.29
C VAL A 101 6.90 -6.39 6.14
N VAL A 102 8.11 -6.90 6.01
CA VAL A 102 8.37 -8.34 6.16
C VAL A 102 8.50 -8.62 7.65
N ALA A 103 7.73 -9.58 8.15
CA ALA A 103 7.73 -9.93 9.56
C ALA A 103 8.20 -11.36 9.79
N VAL A 104 8.99 -11.56 10.83
CA VAL A 104 9.48 -12.86 11.26
C VAL A 104 8.97 -13.17 12.67
N LYS A 105 8.66 -14.44 12.94
CA LYS A 105 8.23 -14.86 14.29
C LYS A 105 9.38 -14.75 15.28
N ARG A 106 9.23 -13.94 16.32
CA ARG A 106 10.25 -13.77 17.39
C ARG A 106 10.57 -15.09 18.09
N SER A 107 9.64 -16.04 18.14
CA SER A 107 9.86 -17.37 18.73
C SER A 107 10.92 -18.23 18.02
N LEU A 108 11.42 -17.79 16.85
CA LEU A 108 12.55 -18.44 16.17
C LEU A 108 13.90 -18.13 16.82
N GLY A 109 13.94 -17.16 17.74
CA GLY A 109 15.16 -16.70 18.42
C GLY A 109 15.97 -15.71 17.56
N ASP A 110 16.69 -14.82 18.23
CA ASP A 110 17.38 -13.68 17.61
C ASP A 110 18.40 -14.12 16.55
N GLY A 111 19.13 -15.23 16.81
CA GLY A 111 20.11 -15.74 15.86
C GLY A 111 19.52 -16.18 14.52
N LEU A 112 18.32 -16.76 14.50
CA LEU A 112 17.66 -17.12 13.24
C LEU A 112 16.96 -15.91 12.61
N CYS A 113 16.37 -15.04 13.42
CA CYS A 113 15.78 -13.80 12.93
C CYS A 113 16.81 -12.96 12.17
N GLY A 114 18.01 -12.74 12.72
CA GLY A 114 19.08 -12.00 12.05
C GLY A 114 19.57 -12.68 10.76
N LYS A 115 19.65 -14.02 10.72
CA LYS A 115 19.99 -14.73 9.47
C LYS A 115 18.92 -14.57 8.40
N LEU A 116 17.63 -14.54 8.77
CA LEU A 116 16.53 -14.34 7.84
C LEU A 116 16.53 -12.90 7.30
N ALA A 117 16.79 -11.90 8.15
CA ALA A 117 16.92 -10.51 7.71
C ALA A 117 18.07 -10.36 6.70
N ALA A 118 19.26 -10.87 7.00
CA ALA A 118 20.41 -10.84 6.10
C ALA A 118 20.16 -11.60 4.78
N ALA A 119 19.45 -12.72 4.82
CA ALA A 119 19.08 -13.46 3.61
C ALA A 119 18.08 -12.69 2.75
N PHE A 120 17.15 -11.95 3.36
CA PHE A 120 16.20 -11.11 2.66
C PHE A 120 16.89 -9.93 1.96
N GLU A 121 17.78 -9.23 2.67
CA GLU A 121 18.61 -8.16 2.12
C GLU A 121 19.44 -8.67 0.93
N ALA A 122 20.20 -9.75 1.10
CA ALA A 122 21.00 -10.35 0.04
C ALA A 122 20.17 -10.77 -1.18
N SER A 123 18.92 -11.20 -0.97
CA SER A 123 17.99 -11.54 -2.06
C SER A 123 17.60 -10.31 -2.88
N ILE A 124 17.34 -9.17 -2.21
CA ILE A 124 17.03 -7.90 -2.90
C ILE A 124 18.25 -7.42 -3.70
N GLU A 125 19.44 -7.46 -3.10
CA GLU A 125 20.69 -7.07 -3.78
C GLU A 125 20.97 -7.95 -5.00
N ALA A 126 20.79 -9.28 -4.88
CA ALA A 126 20.96 -10.21 -5.99
C ALA A 126 19.95 -9.92 -7.13
N ALA A 127 18.71 -9.58 -6.80
CA ALA A 127 17.70 -9.20 -7.79
C ALA A 127 18.07 -7.89 -8.50
N ARG A 128 18.58 -6.90 -7.78
CA ARG A 128 19.07 -5.63 -8.34
C ARG A 128 20.29 -5.81 -9.23
N ALA A 129 21.19 -6.72 -8.87
CA ALA A 129 22.37 -7.06 -9.69
C ALA A 129 22.01 -7.80 -10.99
N ASN A 130 20.85 -8.49 -11.02
CA ASN A 130 20.40 -9.30 -12.15
C ASN A 130 18.93 -9.00 -12.51
N PRO A 131 18.57 -7.77 -12.91
CA PRO A 131 17.18 -7.32 -13.02
C PRO A 131 16.37 -8.12 -14.05
N GLU A 132 16.97 -8.58 -15.15
CA GLU A 132 16.25 -9.39 -16.14
C GLU A 132 15.89 -10.79 -15.61
N ALA A 133 16.79 -11.42 -14.86
CA ALA A 133 16.50 -12.71 -14.24
C ALA A 133 15.44 -12.57 -13.13
N ALA A 134 15.54 -11.52 -12.32
CA ALA A 134 14.55 -11.20 -11.30
C ALA A 134 13.16 -10.94 -11.91
N LEU A 135 13.09 -10.15 -12.99
CA LEU A 135 11.84 -9.88 -13.70
C LEU A 135 11.26 -11.15 -14.35
N ALA A 136 12.10 -12.01 -14.94
CA ALA A 136 11.66 -13.28 -15.50
C ALA A 136 11.03 -14.19 -14.43
N PHE A 137 11.63 -14.25 -13.23
CA PHE A 137 11.07 -14.95 -12.09
C PHE A 137 9.75 -14.32 -11.62
N ALA A 138 9.72 -12.99 -11.42
CA ALA A 138 8.53 -12.26 -10.99
C ALA A 138 7.36 -12.45 -11.97
N THR A 139 7.61 -12.52 -13.27
CA THR A 139 6.60 -12.75 -14.31
C THR A 139 5.85 -14.07 -14.10
N THR A 140 6.50 -15.09 -13.57
CA THR A 140 5.85 -16.39 -13.26
C THR A 140 4.78 -16.26 -12.17
N HIS A 141 4.85 -15.20 -11.36
CA HIS A 141 3.92 -14.90 -10.27
C HIS A 141 3.03 -13.66 -10.56
N GLY A 142 3.26 -12.99 -11.69
CA GLY A 142 2.61 -11.72 -12.06
C GLY A 142 1.17 -11.84 -12.56
N ARG A 143 0.52 -13.00 -12.41
CA ARG A 143 -0.91 -13.19 -12.75
C ARG A 143 -1.30 -12.75 -14.17
N GLY A 144 -0.38 -12.88 -15.13
CA GLY A 144 -0.62 -12.50 -16.53
C GLY A 144 -0.47 -11.01 -16.82
N LEU A 145 0.10 -10.24 -15.89
CA LEU A 145 0.46 -8.84 -16.15
C LEU A 145 1.48 -8.75 -17.28
N ASP A 146 1.35 -7.67 -18.06
CA ASP A 146 2.37 -7.27 -19.03
C ASP A 146 3.72 -7.05 -18.32
N LYS A 147 4.79 -7.44 -19.02
CA LYS A 147 6.16 -7.40 -18.46
C LYS A 147 6.61 -5.98 -18.12
N ASP A 148 6.21 -4.98 -18.90
CA ASP A 148 6.60 -3.59 -18.67
C ASP A 148 5.82 -2.98 -17.52
N ILE A 149 4.54 -3.35 -17.36
CA ILE A 149 3.73 -2.99 -16.19
C ILE A 149 4.33 -3.60 -14.93
N LEU A 150 4.73 -4.89 -14.98
CA LEU A 150 5.35 -5.56 -13.84
C LEU A 150 6.69 -4.93 -13.47
N ARG A 151 7.52 -4.58 -14.46
CA ARG A 151 8.77 -3.84 -14.22
C ARG A 151 8.50 -2.51 -13.53
N THR A 152 7.58 -1.70 -14.07
CA THR A 152 7.21 -0.41 -13.49
C THR A 152 6.72 -0.57 -12.05
N PHE A 153 5.94 -1.63 -11.79
CA PHE A 153 5.47 -1.92 -10.44
C PHE A 153 6.63 -2.27 -9.50
N ILE A 154 7.57 -3.14 -9.92
CA ILE A 154 8.74 -3.50 -9.12
C ILE A 154 9.57 -2.26 -8.80
N ASP A 155 9.87 -1.43 -9.80
CA ASP A 155 10.69 -0.23 -9.64
C ASP A 155 10.07 0.82 -8.69
N GLN A 156 8.73 0.82 -8.57
CA GLN A 156 8.01 1.71 -7.64
C GLN A 156 7.98 1.20 -6.19
N TYR A 157 8.10 -0.11 -5.99
CA TYR A 157 7.88 -0.74 -4.68
C TYR A 157 9.12 -1.37 -4.06
N VAL A 158 10.21 -1.53 -4.83
CA VAL A 158 11.48 -2.08 -4.36
C VAL A 158 12.55 -1.01 -4.47
N ASP A 159 12.64 -0.19 -3.45
CA ASP A 159 13.60 0.91 -3.32
C ASP A 159 14.67 0.63 -2.25
N ASP A 160 15.48 1.62 -1.91
CA ASP A 160 16.52 1.48 -0.90
C ASP A 160 15.94 1.24 0.49
N ILE A 161 14.76 1.81 0.78
CA ILE A 161 14.05 1.61 2.05
C ILE A 161 13.54 0.16 2.19
N THR A 162 13.31 -0.53 1.06
CA THR A 162 12.96 -1.95 1.05
C THR A 162 14.15 -2.82 1.48
N THR A 163 15.38 -2.42 1.13
CA THR A 163 16.61 -3.13 1.52
C THR A 163 16.95 -2.86 2.97
N ASP A 164 16.99 -1.60 3.36
CA ASP A 164 17.15 -1.14 4.75
C ASP A 164 16.23 0.05 4.99
N MET A 165 15.27 -0.10 5.89
CA MET A 165 14.34 0.98 6.18
C MET A 165 15.00 2.18 6.85
N GLY A 166 16.14 1.99 7.53
CA GLY A 166 16.90 3.05 8.19
C GLY A 166 16.05 3.89 9.15
N ASN A 167 16.57 5.02 9.55
CA ASN A 167 15.86 5.95 10.45
C ASN A 167 14.60 6.54 9.81
N ILE A 168 14.61 6.77 8.49
CA ILE A 168 13.46 7.36 7.79
C ILE A 168 12.27 6.41 7.73
N GLY A 169 12.51 5.11 7.55
CA GLY A 169 11.44 4.10 7.56
C GLY A 169 10.86 3.92 8.97
N VAL A 170 11.73 3.90 9.99
CA VAL A 170 11.30 3.86 11.41
C VAL A 170 10.47 5.09 11.77
N GLU A 171 10.89 6.28 11.36
CA GLU A 171 10.13 7.51 11.57
C GLU A 171 8.77 7.46 10.86
N ALA A 172 8.75 7.00 9.61
CA ALA A 172 7.51 6.87 8.84
C ALA A 172 6.51 5.91 9.50
N LEU A 173 6.96 4.74 9.96
CA LEU A 173 6.13 3.79 10.71
C LEU A 173 5.63 4.40 12.03
N THR A 174 6.53 5.05 12.78
CA THR A 174 6.17 5.73 14.03
C THR A 174 5.07 6.76 13.79
N LYS A 175 5.25 7.63 12.79
CA LYS A 175 4.26 8.67 12.48
C LYS A 175 2.93 8.11 11.97
N LEU A 176 2.96 6.99 11.24
CA LEU A 176 1.74 6.32 10.81
C LEU A 176 0.93 5.80 11.99
N TYR A 177 1.59 5.11 12.92
CA TYR A 177 0.93 4.55 14.10
C TYR A 177 0.51 5.64 15.11
N GLU A 178 1.34 6.66 15.36
CA GLU A 178 0.93 7.83 16.16
C GLU A 178 -0.33 8.48 15.61
N GLY A 179 -0.39 8.67 14.28
CA GLY A 179 -1.57 9.21 13.61
C GLY A 179 -2.81 8.33 13.79
N ALA A 180 -2.63 7.02 13.73
CA ALA A 180 -3.69 6.05 13.94
C ALA A 180 -4.21 6.04 15.39
N VAL A 181 -3.32 6.11 16.38
CA VAL A 181 -3.69 6.20 17.80
C VAL A 181 -4.42 7.52 18.08
N ASN A 182 -3.91 8.63 17.59
CA ASN A 182 -4.52 9.97 17.77
C ASN A 182 -5.93 10.07 17.13
N LYS A 183 -6.22 9.23 16.13
CA LYS A 183 -7.54 9.14 15.49
C LYS A 183 -8.44 8.04 16.10
N GLY A 184 -7.96 7.34 17.13
CA GLY A 184 -8.69 6.23 17.75
C GLY A 184 -8.83 4.99 16.86
N LEU A 185 -8.00 4.87 15.84
CA LEU A 185 -7.96 3.70 14.94
C LEU A 185 -7.15 2.55 15.53
N LEU A 186 -6.20 2.87 16.41
CA LEU A 186 -5.45 1.94 17.23
C LEU A 186 -5.61 2.34 18.69
N GLN A 187 -5.66 1.35 19.58
CA GLN A 187 -5.76 1.59 21.04
C GLN A 187 -4.44 2.08 21.63
N THR A 188 -3.33 1.50 21.18
CA THR A 188 -2.00 1.79 21.66
C THR A 188 -1.00 1.78 20.51
N MET A 189 0.15 2.43 20.73
CA MET A 189 1.29 2.37 19.83
C MET A 189 1.83 0.93 19.78
N PRO A 190 1.89 0.28 18.60
CA PRO A 190 2.53 -1.02 18.51
C PRO A 190 4.05 -0.88 18.70
N PRO A 191 4.72 -1.87 19.35
CA PRO A 191 6.17 -1.86 19.44
C PRO A 191 6.78 -2.04 18.05
N LEU A 192 7.80 -1.22 17.74
CA LEU A 192 8.64 -1.42 16.56
C LEU A 192 9.85 -2.29 16.97
N ASP A 193 9.62 -3.60 17.02
CA ASP A 193 10.62 -4.60 17.37
C ASP A 193 11.35 -5.04 16.09
N LEU A 194 12.40 -4.30 15.72
CA LEU A 194 13.17 -4.49 14.50
C LEU A 194 14.26 -5.58 14.67
N VAL A 195 14.67 -6.18 13.56
CA VAL A 195 15.76 -7.18 13.49
C VAL A 195 16.92 -6.62 12.70
#